data_820911a08186549c24ec0a05f2614540
#
_entry.id   820911a08186549c24ec0a05f2614540
#
_cell.length_a   1.000
_cell.length_b   1.000
_cell.length_c   1.000
_cell.angle_alpha   90.00
_cell.angle_beta   90.00
_cell.angle_gamma   90.00
#
_symmetry.space_group_name_H-M   'P 1'
#
loop_
_entity.id
_entity.type
_entity.pdbx_description
1 polymer ?
#
loop_
_entity_poly.entity_id
_entity_poly.type
_entity_poly.pdbx_seq_one_letter_code
_entity_poly.pdbx_strand_id
1 'polypeptide(L)'
;MNSDEATVPDKDVAAHPVIGRRGASPMPRAPWYAFATVPVGRFVRFASRVTKHGGSALPGRIVESFDPGFLTRTLGQLPLGVVLVSGTNGKTTTTRMVASMLSDLGLKVFTNPTGSNFVRGVVSALLTEVTLGGKLDADIAVLELDEAYAVHFVRQVKPRYALLLNVMRDQLDRFGEIDTTARLLSCVAEATTGTVVLNREDPRIAALAAKAPAGTSVRYFGLADGLKHYFPSDDDMATTVSVEDGSTSRPPLTKELSAQLTGGEKDADVTLAAVGDHQATFHMDGRDYATAVRLEGVYNLYNAAAALAVVRAVMRDAAAARKALAAANACSVSADELIAAVARVTPAFGRGEVIDVNGSPVELLLVKNPMGFRLSLASFDPSHADTMIAINDEYADGRDMSWLWDVDFTSLRASGVAMVSGVRAWDMALRLGYDQVPVAATDPDLEQAVSAFVTANPGVRKHIYCTYTAMLKTRAILGRIADVRDAGVGK
;
A
#
# COMPACT_ATOMS: atom_id res chain seq x y z
N MET A 1 59.78 -25.33 12.16
CA MET A 1 59.09 -25.89 11.00
C MET A 1 57.73 -25.19 10.96
N ASN A 2 57.63 -24.30 10.02
CA ASN A 2 56.47 -23.38 9.81
C ASN A 2 55.24 -24.14 9.35
N SER A 3 54.11 -23.79 9.87
CA SER A 3 52.80 -24.04 9.25
C SER A 3 52.11 -22.68 9.08
N ASP A 4 52.07 -22.22 7.82
CA ASP A 4 51.41 -21.02 7.36
C ASP A 4 49.88 -21.18 7.54
N GLU A 5 49.29 -20.34 8.38
CA GLU A 5 47.85 -20.05 8.35
C GLU A 5 47.62 -19.03 7.25
N ALA A 6 47.04 -19.50 6.16
CA ALA A 6 46.55 -18.65 5.08
C ALA A 6 45.27 -17.95 5.53
N THR A 7 45.39 -16.69 5.83
CA THR A 7 44.26 -15.76 5.97
C THR A 7 43.52 -15.62 4.63
N VAL A 8 42.27 -16.07 4.60
CA VAL A 8 41.33 -15.82 3.51
C VAL A 8 40.98 -14.33 3.51
N PRO A 9 41.14 -13.59 2.41
CA PRO A 9 40.75 -12.18 2.37
C PRO A 9 39.22 -12.07 2.32
N ASP A 10 38.72 -11.29 3.24
CA ASP A 10 37.31 -10.83 3.32
C ASP A 10 36.93 -10.08 2.03
N LYS A 11 36.21 -10.76 1.16
CA LYS A 11 35.66 -10.22 -0.11
C LYS A 11 34.21 -9.91 0.04
N ASP A 12 33.82 -8.91 0.81
CA ASP A 12 32.45 -8.35 0.70
C ASP A 12 32.32 -6.97 1.35
N VAL A 13 33.27 -6.08 1.10
CA VAL A 13 33.03 -4.65 1.20
C VAL A 13 33.16 -4.07 -0.20
N ALA A 14 32.15 -4.35 -1.03
CA ALA A 14 31.98 -3.64 -2.29
C ALA A 14 31.67 -2.17 -1.98
N ALA A 15 32.64 -1.31 -2.22
CA ALA A 15 32.50 0.14 -2.16
C ALA A 15 31.32 0.55 -3.03
N HIS A 16 30.24 1.02 -2.41
CA HIS A 16 29.11 1.63 -3.13
C HIS A 16 29.62 2.84 -3.92
N PRO A 17 29.25 2.97 -5.20
CA PRO A 17 29.70 4.11 -5.99
C PRO A 17 29.13 5.40 -5.38
N VAL A 18 30.02 6.33 -5.16
CA VAL A 18 29.73 7.72 -4.84
C VAL A 18 28.56 8.21 -5.69
N ILE A 19 27.54 8.80 -5.07
CA ILE A 19 26.38 9.41 -5.72
C ILE A 19 26.85 10.61 -6.57
N GLY A 20 27.53 10.33 -7.66
CA GLY A 20 27.66 11.23 -8.78
C GLY A 20 26.45 10.98 -9.68
N ARG A 21 25.90 12.00 -10.33
CA ARG A 21 24.80 12.00 -11.33
C ARG A 21 25.07 11.02 -12.51
N ARG A 22 25.45 9.78 -12.28
CA ARG A 22 25.70 8.78 -13.31
C ARG A 22 24.47 7.91 -13.47
N GLY A 23 23.75 8.15 -14.60
CA GLY A 23 22.64 7.31 -15.03
C GLY A 23 21.29 8.01 -15.14
N ALA A 24 21.17 9.28 -14.84
CA ALA A 24 19.97 10.04 -15.18
C ALA A 24 19.91 10.14 -16.72
N SER A 25 18.85 9.62 -17.32
CA SER A 25 18.49 9.96 -18.70
C SER A 25 18.56 11.47 -18.83
N PRO A 26 19.11 12.03 -19.93
CA PRO A 26 19.22 13.47 -20.09
C PRO A 26 17.85 14.10 -19.85
N MET A 27 17.78 15.04 -18.89
CA MET A 27 16.53 15.71 -18.58
C MET A 27 15.99 16.36 -19.86
N PRO A 28 14.73 16.14 -20.22
CA PRO A 28 14.15 16.79 -21.40
C PRO A 28 14.32 18.29 -21.27
N ARG A 29 14.82 18.93 -22.32
CA ARG A 29 14.95 20.38 -22.35
C ARG A 29 13.57 21.00 -22.13
N ALA A 30 13.48 22.00 -21.26
CA ALA A 30 12.25 22.72 -21.06
C ALA A 30 11.87 23.41 -22.39
N PRO A 31 10.67 23.21 -22.92
CA PRO A 31 10.21 23.98 -24.08
C PRO A 31 10.11 25.45 -23.68
N TRP A 32 10.22 26.36 -24.64
CA TRP A 32 10.20 27.79 -24.37
C TRP A 32 8.93 28.26 -23.64
N TYR A 33 7.81 27.52 -23.79
CA TYR A 33 6.53 27.81 -23.15
C TYR A 33 6.36 27.09 -21.75
N ALA A 34 7.38 26.40 -21.26
CA ALA A 34 7.28 25.69 -19.99
C ALA A 34 6.94 26.61 -18.79
N PHE A 35 7.22 27.91 -18.89
CA PHE A 35 6.82 28.89 -17.88
C PHE A 35 5.29 28.99 -17.73
N ALA A 36 4.52 28.65 -18.76
CA ALA A 36 3.06 28.68 -18.75
C ALA A 36 2.45 27.41 -18.20
N THR A 37 3.21 26.31 -18.06
CA THR A 37 2.70 24.98 -17.67
C THR A 37 1.99 25.02 -16.31
N VAL A 38 2.61 25.60 -15.29
CA VAL A 38 2.03 25.67 -13.95
C VAL A 38 0.84 26.63 -13.88
N PRO A 39 0.90 27.87 -14.40
CA PRO A 39 -0.25 28.76 -14.45
C PRO A 39 -1.46 28.16 -15.18
N VAL A 40 -1.25 27.58 -16.36
CA VAL A 40 -2.32 26.92 -17.14
C VAL A 40 -2.90 25.74 -16.37
N GLY A 41 -2.07 24.87 -15.84
CA GLY A 41 -2.53 23.70 -15.06
C GLY A 41 -3.35 24.10 -13.82
N ARG A 42 -2.91 25.14 -13.10
CA ARG A 42 -3.65 25.69 -11.95
C ARG A 42 -4.96 26.34 -12.34
N PHE A 43 -4.99 27.07 -13.45
CA PHE A 43 -6.22 27.66 -13.99
C PHE A 43 -7.24 26.57 -14.36
N VAL A 44 -6.80 25.53 -15.08
CA VAL A 44 -7.66 24.38 -15.43
C VAL A 44 -8.22 23.71 -14.17
N ARG A 45 -7.40 23.54 -13.15
CA ARG A 45 -7.83 22.97 -11.87
C ARG A 45 -8.88 23.85 -11.19
N PHE A 46 -8.68 25.14 -11.17
CA PHE A 46 -9.65 26.10 -10.63
C PHE A 46 -10.98 26.03 -11.40
N ALA A 47 -10.93 26.08 -12.73
CA ALA A 47 -12.10 25.99 -13.59
C ALA A 47 -12.87 24.67 -13.39
N SER A 48 -12.17 23.54 -13.29
CA SER A 48 -12.77 22.24 -13.01
C SER A 48 -13.51 22.17 -11.68
N ARG A 49 -12.98 22.84 -10.65
CA ARG A 49 -13.63 22.92 -9.34
C ARG A 49 -14.89 23.76 -9.37
N VAL A 50 -14.85 24.93 -10.03
CA VAL A 50 -15.99 25.83 -10.14
C VAL A 50 -17.14 25.21 -10.94
N THR A 51 -16.81 24.51 -12.02
CA THR A 51 -17.83 23.90 -12.89
C THR A 51 -18.36 22.55 -12.37
N LYS A 52 -17.79 22.01 -11.27
CA LYS A 52 -18.07 20.65 -10.75
C LYS A 52 -17.96 19.56 -11.82
N HIS A 53 -17.30 19.82 -12.93
CA HIS A 53 -17.05 18.91 -14.03
C HIS A 53 -15.56 18.56 -14.08
N GLY A 54 -15.26 17.29 -13.99
CA GLY A 54 -13.90 16.79 -14.11
C GLY A 54 -13.30 16.33 -12.79
N GLY A 55 -12.92 15.06 -12.76
CA GLY A 55 -12.17 14.46 -11.65
C GLY A 55 -10.75 15.04 -11.56
N SER A 56 -10.00 14.61 -10.57
CA SER A 56 -8.59 14.99 -10.32
C SER A 56 -7.64 14.80 -11.52
N ALA A 57 -8.06 14.08 -12.55
CA ALA A 57 -7.28 13.76 -13.76
C ALA A 57 -7.23 14.87 -14.82
N LEU A 58 -8.23 15.75 -14.90
CA LEU A 58 -8.35 16.69 -16.01
C LEU A 58 -7.18 17.69 -16.09
N PRO A 59 -6.75 18.32 -14.99
CA PRO A 59 -5.59 19.22 -15.03
C PRO A 59 -4.32 18.51 -15.52
N GLY A 60 -4.08 17.30 -14.98
CA GLY A 60 -2.95 16.48 -15.39
C GLY A 60 -2.98 16.07 -16.86
N ARG A 61 -4.16 15.74 -17.41
CA ARG A 61 -4.34 15.40 -18.83
C ARG A 61 -3.98 16.57 -19.74
N ILE A 62 -4.43 17.77 -19.40
CA ILE A 62 -4.14 18.98 -20.20
C ILE A 62 -2.65 19.30 -20.14
N VAL A 63 -2.03 19.26 -18.96
CA VAL A 63 -0.60 19.50 -18.82
C VAL A 63 0.21 18.43 -19.56
N GLU A 64 -0.14 17.15 -19.46
CA GLU A 64 0.55 16.08 -20.19
C GLU A 64 0.51 16.27 -21.72
N SER A 65 -0.61 16.79 -22.26
CA SER A 65 -0.75 17.09 -23.68
C SER A 65 0.04 18.33 -24.11
N PHE A 66 0.11 19.34 -23.25
CA PHE A 66 0.77 20.60 -23.52
C PHE A 66 2.28 20.54 -23.25
N ASP A 67 2.68 19.91 -22.15
CA ASP A 67 4.07 19.79 -21.72
C ASP A 67 4.36 18.38 -21.20
N PRO A 68 4.55 17.39 -22.09
CA PRO A 68 4.78 15.99 -21.72
C PRO A 68 6.07 15.77 -20.91
N GLY A 69 7.00 16.71 -20.92
CA GLY A 69 8.24 16.67 -20.15
C GLY A 69 8.11 17.20 -18.71
N PHE A 70 6.97 17.78 -18.33
CA PHE A 70 6.77 18.41 -17.01
C PHE A 70 7.03 17.43 -15.86
N LEU A 71 6.44 16.24 -15.92
CA LEU A 71 6.61 15.20 -14.89
C LEU A 71 8.08 14.83 -14.67
N THR A 72 8.78 14.52 -15.75
CA THR A 72 10.19 14.09 -15.72
C THR A 72 11.10 15.23 -15.21
N ARG A 73 10.90 16.46 -15.67
CA ARG A 73 11.70 17.59 -15.22
C ARG A 73 11.45 17.94 -13.77
N THR A 74 10.21 17.86 -13.31
CA THR A 74 9.85 18.20 -11.93
C THR A 74 10.38 17.16 -10.95
N LEU A 75 10.12 15.87 -11.18
CA LEU A 75 10.63 14.80 -10.31
C LEU A 75 12.15 14.61 -10.42
N GLY A 76 12.75 14.96 -11.56
CA GLY A 76 14.21 14.95 -11.74
C GLY A 76 14.97 15.99 -10.90
N GLN A 77 14.28 16.96 -10.26
CA GLN A 77 14.87 17.91 -9.31
C GLN A 77 15.17 17.29 -7.95
N LEU A 78 14.49 16.18 -7.60
CA LEU A 78 14.56 15.59 -6.27
C LEU A 78 15.94 14.95 -6.01
N PRO A 79 16.65 15.34 -4.95
CA PRO A 79 18.00 14.83 -4.68
C PRO A 79 18.01 13.33 -4.35
N LEU A 80 16.97 12.82 -3.70
CA LEU A 80 16.82 11.41 -3.37
C LEU A 80 15.92 10.65 -4.37
N GLY A 81 15.37 11.34 -5.38
CA GLY A 81 14.57 10.73 -6.44
C GLY A 81 13.17 10.32 -5.99
N VAL A 82 12.71 9.17 -6.49
CA VAL A 82 11.33 8.68 -6.32
C VAL A 82 11.33 7.31 -5.68
N VAL A 83 10.48 7.12 -4.67
CA VAL A 83 10.00 5.82 -4.19
C VAL A 83 8.68 5.54 -4.91
N LEU A 84 8.61 4.44 -5.64
CA LEU A 84 7.39 3.96 -6.27
C LEU A 84 6.84 2.77 -5.48
N VAL A 85 5.63 2.89 -4.96
CA VAL A 85 4.92 1.83 -4.25
C VAL A 85 3.83 1.26 -5.15
N SER A 86 3.87 -0.05 -5.40
CA SER A 86 2.88 -0.75 -6.22
C SER A 86 2.64 -2.18 -5.74
N GLY A 87 1.59 -2.82 -6.24
CA GLY A 87 1.10 -4.15 -5.85
C GLY A 87 -0.40 -4.15 -5.64
N THR A 88 -1.03 -5.30 -5.56
CA THR A 88 -2.50 -5.41 -5.52
C THR A 88 -3.08 -4.80 -4.25
N ASN A 89 -2.58 -5.16 -3.09
CA ASN A 89 -3.07 -4.70 -1.80
C ASN A 89 -2.01 -3.91 -1.01
N GLY A 90 -2.47 -3.02 -0.12
CA GLY A 90 -1.60 -2.29 0.80
C GLY A 90 -0.98 -1.00 0.26
N LYS A 91 -1.09 -0.71 -1.04
CA LYS A 91 -0.46 0.46 -1.71
C LYS A 91 -0.63 1.77 -0.94
N THR A 92 -1.86 2.21 -0.73
CA THR A 92 -2.18 3.50 -0.09
C THR A 92 -1.66 3.58 1.35
N THR A 93 -1.90 2.51 2.11
CA THR A 93 -1.47 2.44 3.51
C THR A 93 0.05 2.52 3.59
N THR A 94 0.74 1.70 2.81
CA THR A 94 2.21 1.64 2.81
C THR A 94 2.83 2.94 2.30
N THR A 95 2.28 3.56 1.25
CA THR A 95 2.74 4.87 0.74
C THR A 95 2.67 5.94 1.82
N ARG A 96 1.56 5.99 2.56
CA ARG A 96 1.40 6.94 3.68
C ARG A 96 2.36 6.65 4.83
N MET A 97 2.57 5.37 5.17
CA MET A 97 3.55 4.96 6.17
C MET A 97 4.96 5.42 5.79
N VAL A 98 5.39 5.13 4.56
CA VAL A 98 6.70 5.56 4.04
C VAL A 98 6.84 7.08 4.08
N ALA A 99 5.84 7.81 3.59
CA ALA A 99 5.86 9.27 3.57
C ALA A 99 5.91 9.85 5.00
N SER A 100 5.10 9.34 5.93
CA SER A 100 5.09 9.75 7.32
C SER A 100 6.43 9.49 8.02
N MET A 101 6.97 8.28 7.88
CA MET A 101 8.24 7.91 8.48
C MET A 101 9.41 8.75 7.95
N LEU A 102 9.48 8.98 6.63
CA LEU A 102 10.53 9.81 6.03
C LEU A 102 10.41 11.27 6.48
N SER A 103 9.18 11.79 6.62
CA SER A 103 8.94 13.14 7.15
C SER A 103 9.36 13.25 8.62
N ASP A 104 9.03 12.26 9.44
CA ASP A 104 9.44 12.18 10.85
C ASP A 104 10.97 12.11 11.02
N LEU A 105 11.65 11.53 10.03
CA LEU A 105 13.11 11.44 9.97
C LEU A 105 13.76 12.68 9.32
N GLY A 106 12.98 13.74 9.09
CA GLY A 106 13.46 15.06 8.68
C GLY A 106 13.63 15.27 7.19
N LEU A 107 13.01 14.46 6.32
CA LEU A 107 12.97 14.69 4.89
C LEU A 107 11.70 15.44 4.48
N LYS A 108 11.82 16.32 3.49
CA LYS A 108 10.66 16.92 2.81
C LYS A 108 10.13 15.93 1.78
N VAL A 109 8.93 15.43 1.99
CA VAL A 109 8.32 14.37 1.17
C VAL A 109 7.20 14.96 0.32
N PHE A 110 7.25 14.72 -0.99
CA PHE A 110 6.11 14.88 -1.88
C PHE A 110 5.39 13.54 -2.04
N THR A 111 4.05 13.53 -1.98
CA THR A 111 3.23 12.35 -2.24
C THR A 111 1.96 12.70 -3.01
N ASN A 112 1.43 11.75 -3.79
CA ASN A 112 0.16 11.96 -4.47
C ASN A 112 -1.02 11.67 -3.51
N PRO A 113 -2.13 12.42 -3.63
CA PRO A 113 -3.32 12.20 -2.81
C PRO A 113 -3.90 10.80 -3.01
N THR A 114 -4.54 10.28 -1.98
CA THR A 114 -5.30 9.02 -2.03
C THR A 114 -6.29 9.01 -3.19
N GLY A 115 -6.33 7.92 -3.96
CA GLY A 115 -7.19 7.77 -5.12
C GLY A 115 -6.68 8.40 -6.41
N SER A 116 -5.49 9.06 -6.39
CA SER A 116 -4.83 9.62 -7.58
C SER A 116 -3.65 8.74 -8.02
N ASN A 117 -3.86 7.44 -8.09
CA ASN A 117 -2.86 6.38 -8.32
C ASN A 117 -2.52 6.15 -9.81
N PHE A 118 -2.64 7.18 -10.63
CA PHE A 118 -2.35 7.19 -12.06
C PHE A 118 -1.49 8.42 -12.43
N VAL A 119 -0.77 8.37 -13.54
CA VAL A 119 0.22 9.39 -13.94
C VAL A 119 -0.36 10.81 -13.93
N ARG A 120 -1.55 11.00 -14.50
CA ARG A 120 -2.24 12.30 -14.54
C ARG A 120 -2.60 12.83 -13.14
N GLY A 121 -2.88 11.92 -12.21
CA GLY A 121 -3.10 12.25 -10.79
C GLY A 121 -1.83 12.81 -10.15
N VAL A 122 -0.69 12.20 -10.40
CA VAL A 122 0.62 12.69 -9.94
C VAL A 122 0.92 14.07 -10.52
N VAL A 123 0.70 14.28 -11.84
CA VAL A 123 0.87 15.60 -12.48
C VAL A 123 -0.04 16.64 -11.84
N SER A 124 -1.31 16.31 -11.60
CA SER A 124 -2.25 17.20 -10.94
C SER A 124 -1.85 17.56 -9.50
N ALA A 125 -1.26 16.62 -8.76
CA ALA A 125 -0.73 16.87 -7.43
C ALA A 125 0.51 17.80 -7.49
N LEU A 126 1.44 17.54 -8.40
CA LEU A 126 2.62 18.37 -8.59
C LEU A 126 2.26 19.84 -8.88
N LEU A 127 1.21 20.10 -9.66
CA LEU A 127 0.76 21.47 -9.98
C LEU A 127 0.38 22.27 -8.73
N THR A 128 0.04 21.65 -7.62
CA THR A 128 -0.26 22.33 -6.37
C THR A 128 0.96 22.66 -5.54
N GLU A 129 1.96 21.80 -5.60
CA GLU A 129 3.14 21.86 -4.74
C GLU A 129 4.29 22.68 -5.35
N VAL A 130 4.43 22.65 -6.69
CA VAL A 130 5.50 23.40 -7.35
C VAL A 130 5.28 24.92 -7.28
N THR A 131 6.34 25.68 -7.24
CA THR A 131 6.29 27.14 -7.44
C THR A 131 5.81 27.50 -8.86
N LEU A 132 5.44 28.75 -9.13
CA LEU A 132 5.08 29.20 -10.49
C LEU A 132 6.21 28.94 -11.51
N GLY A 133 7.46 28.95 -11.05
CA GLY A 133 8.63 28.59 -11.88
C GLY A 133 8.87 27.08 -12.02
N GLY A 134 7.98 26.22 -11.52
CA GLY A 134 8.09 24.76 -11.64
C GLY A 134 9.11 24.12 -10.67
N LYS A 135 9.55 24.84 -9.62
CA LYS A 135 10.43 24.27 -8.58
C LYS A 135 9.60 23.51 -7.54
N LEU A 136 10.01 22.28 -7.27
CA LEU A 136 9.44 21.42 -6.20
C LEU A 136 10.36 21.50 -4.97
N ASP A 137 9.80 21.93 -3.81
CA ASP A 137 10.52 21.97 -2.54
C ASP A 137 10.33 20.66 -1.78
N ALA A 138 10.99 19.60 -2.25
CA ALA A 138 11.00 18.30 -1.63
C ALA A 138 12.37 17.62 -1.81
N ASP A 139 12.72 16.70 -0.92
CA ASP A 139 13.93 15.89 -1.00
C ASP A 139 13.67 14.60 -1.79
N ILE A 140 12.47 14.07 -1.67
CA ILE A 140 12.05 12.79 -2.22
C ILE A 140 10.56 12.80 -2.56
N ALA A 141 10.16 12.02 -3.56
CA ALA A 141 8.75 11.72 -3.80
C ALA A 141 8.44 10.27 -3.39
N VAL A 142 7.31 10.06 -2.73
CA VAL A 142 6.76 8.73 -2.43
C VAL A 142 5.42 8.63 -3.14
N LEU A 143 5.35 7.79 -4.17
CA LEU A 143 4.22 7.73 -5.09
C LEU A 143 3.55 6.38 -5.06
N GLU A 144 2.22 6.39 -4.89
CA GLU A 144 1.35 5.25 -5.13
C GLU A 144 0.94 5.19 -6.59
N LEU A 145 1.21 4.07 -7.26
CA LEU A 145 0.69 3.82 -8.61
C LEU A 145 0.09 2.42 -8.71
N ASP A 146 -1.02 2.36 -9.41
CA ASP A 146 -1.64 1.11 -9.82
C ASP A 146 -0.76 0.42 -10.87
N GLU A 147 -0.75 -0.90 -10.92
CA GLU A 147 0.19 -1.73 -11.65
C GLU A 147 0.27 -1.37 -13.14
N ALA A 148 -0.90 -1.17 -13.78
CA ALA A 148 -0.96 -0.77 -15.18
C ALA A 148 -0.40 0.65 -15.42
N TYR A 149 -0.69 1.58 -14.50
CA TYR A 149 -0.21 2.96 -14.60
C TYR A 149 1.26 3.10 -14.22
N ALA A 150 1.77 2.24 -13.36
CA ALA A 150 3.19 2.18 -13.02
C ALA A 150 4.06 1.93 -14.26
N VAL A 151 3.62 1.07 -15.18
CA VAL A 151 4.31 0.83 -16.48
C VAL A 151 4.44 2.11 -17.30
N HIS A 152 3.38 2.92 -17.36
CA HIS A 152 3.43 4.20 -18.10
C HIS A 152 4.32 5.22 -17.40
N PHE A 153 4.33 5.23 -16.08
CA PHE A 153 5.17 6.11 -15.28
C PHE A 153 6.66 5.81 -15.46
N VAL A 154 7.07 4.54 -15.34
CA VAL A 154 8.49 4.16 -15.40
C VAL A 154 9.12 4.34 -16.79
N ARG A 155 8.31 4.50 -17.83
CA ARG A 155 8.80 4.91 -19.15
C ARG A 155 9.27 6.36 -19.18
N GLN A 156 8.70 7.22 -18.33
CA GLN A 156 8.99 8.65 -18.26
C GLN A 156 9.97 8.97 -17.12
N VAL A 157 9.78 8.35 -15.95
CA VAL A 157 10.56 8.60 -14.74
C VAL A 157 11.07 7.28 -14.18
N LYS A 158 12.39 7.12 -14.13
CA LYS A 158 13.02 5.95 -13.52
C LYS A 158 13.00 6.12 -12.00
N PRO A 159 12.29 5.27 -11.24
CA PRO A 159 12.31 5.36 -9.78
C PRO A 159 13.70 5.00 -9.26
N ARG A 160 14.13 5.66 -8.20
CA ARG A 160 15.34 5.26 -7.49
C ARG A 160 15.06 4.09 -6.56
N TYR A 161 13.87 4.07 -5.98
CA TYR A 161 13.41 3.00 -5.11
C TYR A 161 12.07 2.47 -5.60
N ALA A 162 11.90 1.16 -5.59
CA ALA A 162 10.62 0.50 -5.79
C ALA A 162 10.29 -0.37 -4.58
N LEU A 163 9.04 -0.30 -4.12
CA LEU A 163 8.49 -1.19 -3.13
C LEU A 163 7.33 -1.97 -3.77
N LEU A 164 7.52 -3.26 -3.97
CA LEU A 164 6.56 -4.16 -4.61
C LEU A 164 5.97 -5.08 -3.54
N LEU A 165 4.67 -4.89 -3.27
CA LEU A 165 4.03 -5.45 -2.09
C LEU A 165 3.54 -6.89 -2.29
N ASN A 166 2.69 -7.11 -3.27
CA ASN A 166 2.08 -8.41 -3.52
C ASN A 166 1.38 -8.44 -4.88
N VAL A 167 1.12 -9.66 -5.35
CA VAL A 167 0.26 -9.94 -6.49
C VAL A 167 -0.83 -10.92 -6.05
N MET A 168 -2.06 -10.46 -6.06
CA MET A 168 -3.22 -11.22 -5.62
C MET A 168 -4.35 -11.08 -6.63
N ARG A 169 -5.35 -11.98 -6.55
CA ARG A 169 -6.60 -11.79 -7.29
C ARG A 169 -7.23 -10.45 -6.88
N ASP A 170 -7.42 -9.59 -7.85
CA ASP A 170 -8.16 -8.33 -7.74
C ASP A 170 -9.24 -8.33 -8.84
N GLN A 171 -9.70 -7.20 -9.26
CA GLN A 171 -10.70 -7.04 -10.30
C GLN A 171 -10.26 -7.70 -11.62
N LEU A 172 -10.67 -8.94 -11.87
CA LEU A 172 -10.30 -9.72 -13.05
C LEU A 172 -10.73 -9.06 -14.36
N ASP A 173 -11.80 -8.26 -14.30
CA ASP A 173 -12.30 -7.45 -15.41
C ASP A 173 -11.30 -6.37 -15.88
N ARG A 174 -10.35 -5.95 -15.02
CA ARG A 174 -9.34 -4.92 -15.35
C ARG A 174 -7.98 -5.46 -15.72
N PHE A 175 -7.52 -6.54 -15.11
CA PHE A 175 -6.12 -6.99 -15.20
C PHE A 175 -5.97 -8.41 -15.75
N GLY A 176 -7.05 -9.17 -15.88
CA GLY A 176 -6.98 -10.56 -16.32
C GLY A 176 -6.29 -11.46 -15.29
N GLU A 177 -5.36 -12.28 -15.72
CA GLU A 177 -4.68 -13.25 -14.84
C GLU A 177 -3.62 -12.61 -13.93
N ILE A 178 -3.40 -13.22 -12.77
CA ILE A 178 -2.39 -12.84 -11.76
C ILE A 178 -1.01 -12.66 -12.37
N ASP A 179 -0.62 -13.54 -13.31
CA ASP A 179 0.68 -13.48 -13.97
C ASP A 179 0.82 -12.24 -14.89
N THR A 180 -0.29 -11.68 -15.37
CA THR A 180 -0.28 -10.39 -16.09
C THR A 180 0.09 -9.26 -15.14
N THR A 181 -0.47 -9.23 -13.93
CA THR A 181 -0.13 -8.25 -12.90
C THR A 181 1.34 -8.36 -12.48
N ALA A 182 1.84 -9.58 -12.27
CA ALA A 182 3.26 -9.81 -11.98
C ALA A 182 4.17 -9.29 -13.10
N ARG A 183 3.79 -9.48 -14.37
CA ARG A 183 4.51 -8.96 -15.53
C ARG A 183 4.49 -7.43 -15.61
N LEU A 184 3.40 -6.77 -15.22
CA LEU A 184 3.36 -5.30 -15.13
C LEU A 184 4.33 -4.80 -14.05
N LEU A 185 4.37 -5.45 -12.90
CA LEU A 185 5.30 -5.11 -11.81
C LEU A 185 6.76 -5.38 -12.16
N SER A 186 7.05 -6.38 -13.03
CA SER A 186 8.42 -6.62 -13.52
C SER A 186 8.99 -5.39 -14.24
N CYS A 187 8.17 -4.65 -14.99
CA CYS A 187 8.61 -3.42 -15.64
C CYS A 187 9.06 -2.34 -14.63
N VAL A 188 8.47 -2.33 -13.42
CA VAL A 188 8.90 -1.42 -12.34
C VAL A 188 10.24 -1.86 -11.79
N ALA A 189 10.43 -3.15 -11.51
CA ALA A 189 11.71 -3.69 -11.04
C ALA A 189 12.83 -3.40 -12.04
N GLU A 190 12.60 -3.67 -13.34
CA GLU A 190 13.54 -3.42 -14.45
C GLU A 190 13.90 -1.94 -14.63
N ALA A 191 12.99 -1.03 -14.28
CA ALA A 191 13.21 0.41 -14.40
C ALA A 191 13.90 1.05 -13.20
N THR A 192 13.97 0.35 -12.07
CA THR A 192 14.51 0.89 -10.81
C THR A 192 16.02 1.01 -10.85
N THR A 193 16.55 2.14 -10.36
CA THR A 193 17.96 2.48 -10.51
C THR A 193 18.79 2.35 -9.23
N GLY A 194 18.18 2.27 -8.06
CA GLY A 194 18.87 2.20 -6.78
C GLY A 194 18.53 0.92 -6.00
N THR A 195 17.34 0.85 -5.40
CA THR A 195 16.95 -0.30 -4.57
C THR A 195 15.54 -0.77 -4.91
N VAL A 196 15.37 -2.08 -5.13
CA VAL A 196 14.07 -2.75 -5.20
C VAL A 196 13.83 -3.49 -3.89
N VAL A 197 12.71 -3.21 -3.24
CA VAL A 197 12.26 -3.90 -2.03
C VAL A 197 11.09 -4.81 -2.39
N LEU A 198 11.22 -6.09 -2.11
CA LEU A 198 10.34 -7.15 -2.55
C LEU A 198 9.72 -7.89 -1.36
N ASN A 199 8.50 -8.35 -1.51
CA ASN A 199 7.88 -9.27 -0.58
C ASN A 199 8.50 -10.66 -0.72
N ARG A 200 9.14 -11.16 0.35
CA ARG A 200 9.73 -12.50 0.38
C ARG A 200 8.68 -13.60 0.33
N GLU A 201 7.53 -13.36 0.95
CA GLU A 201 6.47 -14.36 1.11
C GLU A 201 5.59 -14.51 -0.14
N ASP A 202 5.65 -13.57 -1.10
CA ASP A 202 4.98 -13.68 -2.39
C ASP A 202 5.96 -14.20 -3.45
N PRO A 203 5.81 -15.46 -3.92
CA PRO A 203 6.78 -16.05 -4.87
C PRO A 203 6.92 -15.28 -6.17
N ARG A 204 5.82 -14.67 -6.68
CA ARG A 204 5.82 -13.88 -7.91
C ARG A 204 6.60 -12.59 -7.72
N ILE A 205 6.40 -11.91 -6.58
CA ILE A 205 7.16 -10.69 -6.23
C ILE A 205 8.63 -11.04 -5.96
N ALA A 206 8.91 -12.08 -5.17
CA ALA A 206 10.27 -12.50 -4.86
C ALA A 206 11.08 -12.86 -6.12
N ALA A 207 10.44 -13.44 -7.14
CA ALA A 207 11.06 -13.77 -8.41
C ALA A 207 11.47 -12.53 -9.23
N LEU A 208 10.88 -11.36 -8.98
CA LEU A 208 11.25 -10.10 -9.65
C LEU A 208 12.66 -9.62 -9.33
N ALA A 209 13.31 -10.20 -8.33
CA ALA A 209 14.74 -9.97 -8.06
C ALA A 209 15.62 -10.21 -9.29
N ALA A 210 15.30 -11.24 -10.09
CA ALA A 210 16.02 -11.55 -11.32
C ALA A 210 15.82 -10.50 -12.44
N LYS A 211 14.87 -9.60 -12.28
CA LYS A 211 14.54 -8.52 -13.21
C LYS A 211 15.21 -7.20 -12.87
N ALA A 212 15.74 -7.06 -11.65
CA ALA A 212 16.44 -5.86 -11.24
C ALA A 212 17.72 -5.68 -12.07
N PRO A 213 18.00 -4.46 -12.57
CA PRO A 213 19.21 -4.19 -13.35
C PRO A 213 20.50 -4.46 -12.57
N ALA A 214 21.57 -4.78 -13.26
CA ALA A 214 22.88 -4.89 -12.66
C ALA A 214 23.25 -3.57 -11.95
N GLY A 215 23.64 -3.66 -10.66
CA GLY A 215 23.93 -2.51 -9.81
C GLY A 215 22.75 -1.96 -9.01
N THR A 216 21.54 -2.47 -9.22
CA THR A 216 20.40 -2.21 -8.36
C THR A 216 20.41 -3.16 -7.16
N SER A 217 20.31 -2.61 -5.94
CA SER A 217 20.22 -3.43 -4.73
C SER A 217 18.84 -4.08 -4.64
N VAL A 218 18.80 -5.37 -4.32
CA VAL A 218 17.58 -6.09 -3.99
C VAL A 218 17.51 -6.29 -2.48
N ARG A 219 16.36 -5.95 -1.89
CA ARG A 219 16.06 -6.09 -0.47
C ARG A 219 14.72 -6.79 -0.31
N TYR A 220 14.53 -7.43 0.84
CA TYR A 220 13.29 -8.15 1.13
C TYR A 220 12.68 -7.68 2.44
N PHE A 221 11.35 -7.70 2.50
CA PHE A 221 10.61 -7.73 3.75
C PHE A 221 9.85 -9.06 3.85
N GLY A 222 9.58 -9.52 5.07
CA GLY A 222 9.00 -10.83 5.27
C GLY A 222 8.26 -10.97 6.60
N LEU A 223 7.79 -12.18 6.84
CA LEU A 223 7.11 -12.63 8.05
C LEU A 223 7.93 -13.72 8.74
N ALA A 224 7.85 -13.79 10.07
CA ALA A 224 8.24 -14.98 10.80
C ALA A 224 7.28 -16.13 10.49
N ASP A 225 7.77 -17.37 10.55
CA ASP A 225 6.98 -18.56 10.20
C ASP A 225 5.68 -18.67 11.01
N GLY A 226 5.72 -18.29 12.28
CA GLY A 226 4.54 -18.28 13.16
C GLY A 226 3.42 -17.33 12.73
N LEU A 227 3.70 -16.38 11.83
CA LEU A 227 2.70 -15.41 11.35
C LEU A 227 2.18 -15.74 9.94
N LYS A 228 2.77 -16.71 9.24
CA LYS A 228 2.39 -17.05 7.85
C LYS A 228 0.93 -17.49 7.73
N HIS A 229 0.37 -18.11 8.76
CA HIS A 229 -1.02 -18.54 8.76
C HIS A 229 -2.04 -17.39 8.66
N TYR A 230 -1.66 -16.17 9.02
CA TYR A 230 -2.51 -14.99 8.82
C TYR A 230 -2.55 -14.53 7.35
N PHE A 231 -1.63 -14.99 6.51
CA PHE A 231 -1.44 -14.54 5.12
C PHE A 231 -1.42 -15.74 4.17
N PRO A 232 -2.56 -16.44 4.01
CA PRO A 232 -2.64 -17.54 3.06
C PRO A 232 -2.32 -17.04 1.64
N SER A 233 -1.61 -17.83 0.87
CA SER A 233 -1.35 -17.55 -0.55
C SER A 233 -2.63 -17.69 -1.38
N ASP A 234 -2.66 -17.14 -2.60
CA ASP A 234 -3.77 -17.37 -3.52
C ASP A 234 -3.94 -18.87 -3.87
N ASP A 235 -2.86 -19.63 -3.81
CA ASP A 235 -2.90 -21.08 -4.03
C ASP A 235 -3.55 -21.80 -2.85
N ASP A 236 -3.37 -21.32 -1.60
CA ASP A 236 -4.07 -21.83 -0.41
C ASP A 236 -5.56 -21.49 -0.46
N MET A 237 -5.95 -20.43 -1.17
CA MET A 237 -7.34 -19.99 -1.31
C MET A 237 -8.16 -20.87 -2.25
N ALA A 238 -7.53 -21.53 -3.23
CA ALA A 238 -8.21 -22.44 -4.14
C ALA A 238 -8.65 -23.75 -3.48
N THR A 239 -8.19 -24.03 -2.26
CA THR A 239 -8.44 -25.30 -1.52
C THR A 239 -9.58 -25.23 -0.51
N THR A 240 -10.24 -24.07 -0.32
CA THR A 240 -11.30 -23.92 0.67
C THR A 240 -12.69 -24.36 0.19
N VAL A 241 -12.79 -25.06 -0.92
CA VAL A 241 -14.03 -25.74 -1.31
C VAL A 241 -13.96 -27.19 -0.83
N SER A 242 -14.72 -27.48 0.23
CA SER A 242 -15.06 -28.82 0.78
C SER A 242 -13.98 -29.55 1.60
N VAL A 243 -13.96 -29.29 2.89
CA VAL A 243 -13.40 -30.19 3.92
C VAL A 243 -14.53 -30.96 4.64
N GLU A 244 -15.68 -31.19 4.00
CA GLU A 244 -16.69 -32.11 4.57
C GLU A 244 -16.60 -33.55 4.02
N ASP A 245 -15.80 -33.76 2.98
CA ASP A 245 -15.59 -35.10 2.44
C ASP A 245 -14.09 -35.44 2.41
N GLY A 246 -13.62 -36.14 3.38
CA GLY A 246 -12.23 -36.58 3.65
C GLY A 246 -11.41 -37.16 2.50
N SER A 247 -11.56 -36.71 1.28
CA SER A 247 -10.85 -37.22 0.13
C SER A 247 -10.70 -36.18 -0.99
N THR A 248 -9.83 -35.19 -0.83
CA THR A 248 -9.01 -34.66 -1.92
C THR A 248 -7.94 -33.75 -1.33
N SER A 249 -6.91 -34.34 -0.79
CA SER A 249 -5.63 -33.67 -0.71
C SER A 249 -5.11 -33.46 -2.14
N ARG A 250 -5.25 -32.26 -2.69
CA ARG A 250 -4.30 -31.83 -3.71
C ARG A 250 -2.94 -31.89 -3.03
N PRO A 251 -1.92 -32.56 -3.57
CA PRO A 251 -0.63 -32.61 -2.92
C PRO A 251 -0.19 -31.15 -2.71
N PRO A 252 0.28 -30.80 -1.49
CA PRO A 252 0.89 -29.49 -1.31
C PRO A 252 1.96 -29.36 -2.37
N LEU A 253 2.06 -28.18 -3.00
CA LEU A 253 3.17 -27.84 -3.89
C LEU A 253 4.42 -28.39 -3.22
N THR A 254 5.09 -29.36 -3.84
CA THR A 254 6.21 -30.03 -3.19
C THR A 254 7.20 -28.97 -2.76
N LYS A 255 7.82 -29.12 -1.57
CA LYS A 255 8.86 -28.20 -1.08
C LYS A 255 9.89 -27.88 -2.18
N GLU A 256 10.09 -28.79 -3.13
CA GLU A 256 10.97 -28.65 -4.28
C GLU A 256 10.46 -27.64 -5.32
N LEU A 257 9.16 -27.61 -5.62
CA LEU A 257 8.59 -26.63 -6.56
C LEU A 257 8.53 -25.22 -5.92
N SER A 258 8.21 -25.15 -4.63
CA SER A 258 8.31 -23.92 -3.85
C SER A 258 9.76 -23.43 -3.77
N ALA A 259 10.74 -24.30 -3.54
CA ALA A 259 12.16 -23.97 -3.53
C ALA A 259 12.69 -23.53 -4.92
N GLN A 260 12.18 -24.11 -6.00
CA GLN A 260 12.52 -23.67 -7.36
C GLN A 260 11.95 -22.29 -7.70
N LEU A 261 10.76 -21.97 -7.20
CA LEU A 261 10.15 -20.64 -7.39
C LEU A 261 10.78 -19.56 -6.49
N THR A 262 11.24 -19.93 -5.29
CA THR A 262 11.80 -18.99 -4.31
C THR A 262 13.33 -18.87 -4.36
N GLY A 263 14.03 -19.74 -5.08
CA GLY A 263 15.50 -19.66 -5.23
C GLY A 263 16.29 -19.76 -3.91
N GLY A 264 15.80 -20.54 -2.94
CA GLY A 264 16.36 -20.68 -1.61
C GLY A 264 15.76 -19.71 -0.59
N GLU A 265 15.96 -20.00 0.68
CA GLU A 265 15.52 -19.16 1.79
C GLU A 265 16.27 -17.82 1.73
N LYS A 266 15.57 -16.76 1.34
CA LYS A 266 16.15 -15.42 1.22
C LYS A 266 16.00 -14.70 2.56
N ASP A 267 17.10 -14.16 3.08
CA ASP A 267 17.04 -13.32 4.25
C ASP A 267 16.27 -12.02 3.97
N ALA A 268 15.37 -11.65 4.88
CA ALA A 268 14.66 -10.39 4.79
C ALA A 268 15.41 -9.31 5.59
N ASP A 269 15.53 -8.11 5.00
CA ASP A 269 16.12 -6.94 5.68
C ASP A 269 15.26 -6.45 6.85
N VAL A 270 13.96 -6.72 6.77
CA VAL A 270 12.99 -6.46 7.83
C VAL A 270 11.97 -7.60 7.85
N THR A 271 11.81 -8.24 9.00
CA THR A 271 10.80 -9.28 9.22
C THR A 271 9.84 -8.82 10.31
N LEU A 272 8.53 -8.94 10.08
CA LEU A 272 7.56 -8.87 11.16
C LEU A 272 7.66 -10.16 11.97
N ALA A 273 8.23 -10.08 13.17
CA ALA A 273 8.57 -11.24 13.98
C ALA A 273 7.43 -11.68 14.91
N ALA A 274 6.74 -10.71 15.51
CA ALA A 274 5.60 -10.99 16.39
C ALA A 274 4.59 -9.84 16.35
N VAL A 275 3.34 -10.17 16.68
CA VAL A 275 2.23 -9.23 16.82
C VAL A 275 1.54 -9.46 18.16
N GLY A 276 1.08 -8.38 18.79
CA GLY A 276 0.34 -8.38 20.05
C GLY A 276 -0.71 -7.27 20.06
N ASP A 277 -1.39 -7.13 21.18
CA ASP A 277 -2.35 -6.04 21.37
C ASP A 277 -1.60 -4.68 21.37
N HIS A 278 -1.85 -3.88 20.33
CA HIS A 278 -1.16 -2.61 20.08
C HIS A 278 0.38 -2.70 20.14
N GLN A 279 0.95 -3.87 19.83
CA GLN A 279 2.39 -4.13 19.83
C GLN A 279 2.82 -4.89 18.58
N ALA A 280 4.01 -4.58 18.10
CA ALA A 280 4.67 -5.31 17.02
C ALA A 280 6.16 -5.49 17.35
N THR A 281 6.71 -6.61 16.88
CA THR A 281 8.16 -6.84 16.93
C THR A 281 8.69 -6.96 15.52
N PHE A 282 9.69 -6.15 15.20
CA PHE A 282 10.38 -6.19 13.91
C PHE A 282 11.78 -6.74 14.09
N HIS A 283 12.16 -7.72 13.30
CA HIS A 283 13.53 -8.23 13.25
C HIS A 283 14.34 -7.51 12.18
N MET A 284 15.47 -6.94 12.55
CA MET A 284 16.39 -6.22 11.65
C MET A 284 17.83 -6.36 12.16
N ASP A 285 18.81 -6.52 11.25
CA ASP A 285 20.23 -6.57 11.58
C ASP A 285 20.54 -7.58 12.71
N GLY A 286 19.86 -8.73 12.70
CA GLY A 286 20.02 -9.82 13.69
C GLY A 286 19.46 -9.52 15.08
N ARG A 287 18.59 -8.50 15.23
CA ARG A 287 17.98 -8.11 16.52
C ARG A 287 16.49 -7.90 16.38
N ASP A 288 15.78 -8.15 17.48
CA ASP A 288 14.36 -7.90 17.62
C ASP A 288 14.12 -6.53 18.27
N TYR A 289 13.20 -5.79 17.69
CA TYR A 289 12.77 -4.47 18.14
C TYR A 289 11.27 -4.50 18.40
N ALA A 290 10.88 -4.60 19.68
CA ALA A 290 9.50 -4.52 20.08
C ALA A 290 9.08 -3.03 20.24
N THR A 291 7.89 -2.70 19.75
CA THR A 291 7.36 -1.33 19.84
C THR A 291 5.85 -1.33 19.98
N ALA A 292 5.33 -0.33 20.70
CA ALA A 292 3.90 -0.03 20.65
C ALA A 292 3.55 0.58 19.29
N VAL A 293 2.40 0.21 18.73
CA VAL A 293 1.92 0.68 17.44
C VAL A 293 0.51 1.23 17.55
N ARG A 294 0.20 2.21 16.71
CA ARG A 294 -1.16 2.76 16.57
C ARG A 294 -1.93 2.09 15.43
N LEU A 295 -1.26 1.19 14.74
CA LEU A 295 -1.83 0.42 13.63
C LEU A 295 -2.55 -0.79 14.19
N GLU A 296 -3.75 -1.02 13.71
CA GLU A 296 -4.54 -2.21 14.02
C GLU A 296 -4.51 -3.18 12.85
N GLY A 297 -4.60 -4.47 13.19
CA GLY A 297 -4.61 -5.57 12.23
C GLY A 297 -3.22 -5.99 11.74
N VAL A 298 -2.99 -7.30 11.72
CA VAL A 298 -1.71 -7.93 11.33
C VAL A 298 -1.25 -7.48 9.95
N TYR A 299 -2.21 -7.25 9.04
CA TYR A 299 -1.94 -6.79 7.69
C TYR A 299 -1.28 -5.39 7.65
N ASN A 300 -1.75 -4.46 8.48
CA ASN A 300 -1.15 -3.13 8.58
C ASN A 300 0.26 -3.20 9.18
N LEU A 301 0.49 -4.11 10.12
CA LEU A 301 1.82 -4.33 10.69
C LEU A 301 2.79 -4.95 9.67
N TYR A 302 2.28 -5.79 8.77
CA TYR A 302 3.09 -6.30 7.66
C TYR A 302 3.41 -5.22 6.63
N ASN A 303 2.46 -4.34 6.33
CA ASN A 303 2.73 -3.15 5.51
C ASN A 303 3.75 -2.22 6.18
N ALA A 304 3.77 -2.14 7.52
CA ALA A 304 4.78 -1.36 8.25
C ALA A 304 6.18 -1.98 8.12
N ALA A 305 6.31 -3.32 8.10
CA ALA A 305 7.59 -3.98 7.81
C ALA A 305 8.09 -3.64 6.39
N ALA A 306 7.18 -3.64 5.40
CA ALA A 306 7.48 -3.23 4.03
C ALA A 306 7.94 -1.76 3.95
N ALA A 307 7.22 -0.86 4.63
CA ALA A 307 7.57 0.56 4.71
C ALA A 307 8.94 0.75 5.38
N LEU A 308 9.18 0.07 6.49
CA LEU A 308 10.45 0.13 7.20
C LEU A 308 11.63 -0.32 6.34
N ALA A 309 11.46 -1.38 5.53
CA ALA A 309 12.50 -1.88 4.63
C ALA A 309 12.93 -0.83 3.58
N VAL A 310 11.97 -0.15 2.95
CA VAL A 310 12.29 0.90 1.97
C VAL A 310 12.80 2.17 2.63
N VAL A 311 12.27 2.58 3.78
CA VAL A 311 12.73 3.74 4.55
C VAL A 311 14.20 3.55 4.97
N ARG A 312 14.59 2.37 5.42
CA ARG A 312 16.00 2.03 5.73
C ARG A 312 16.91 2.25 4.51
N ALA A 313 16.48 1.80 3.33
CA ALA A 313 17.26 2.00 2.11
C ALA A 313 17.42 3.50 1.77
N VAL A 314 16.33 4.27 1.83
CA VAL A 314 16.34 5.72 1.57
C VAL A 314 17.24 6.46 2.57
N MET A 315 17.14 6.16 3.86
CA MET A 315 17.92 6.86 4.91
C MET A 315 19.40 6.52 4.85
N ARG A 316 19.79 5.30 4.45
CA ARG A 316 21.19 4.95 4.17
C ARG A 316 21.77 5.81 3.05
N ASP A 317 21.03 5.97 1.96
CA ASP A 317 21.45 6.79 0.83
C ASP A 317 21.47 8.28 1.17
N ALA A 318 20.51 8.77 1.96
CA ALA A 318 20.47 10.14 2.44
C ALA A 318 21.68 10.47 3.32
N ALA A 319 22.06 9.54 4.23
CA ALA A 319 23.25 9.68 5.06
C ALA A 319 24.54 9.71 4.21
N ALA A 320 24.64 8.83 3.21
CA ALA A 320 25.76 8.82 2.28
C ALA A 320 25.87 10.12 1.47
N ALA A 321 24.74 10.67 1.00
CA ALA A 321 24.69 11.94 0.28
C ALA A 321 25.13 13.12 1.17
N ARG A 322 24.64 13.20 2.40
CA ARG A 322 25.05 14.25 3.38
C ARG A 322 26.52 14.16 3.71
N LYS A 323 27.05 12.95 3.91
CA LYS A 323 28.49 12.73 4.15
C LYS A 323 29.35 13.19 2.96
N ALA A 324 28.93 12.92 1.74
CA ALA A 324 29.63 13.34 0.52
C ALA A 324 29.67 14.87 0.35
N LEU A 325 28.68 15.59 0.89
CA LEU A 325 28.61 17.05 0.89
C LEU A 325 29.36 17.69 2.07
N ALA A 326 30.15 16.92 2.83
CA ALA A 326 30.89 17.35 4.02
C ALA A 326 30.03 18.11 5.08
N ALA A 327 28.74 17.80 5.13
CA ALA A 327 27.86 18.35 6.15
C ALA A 327 28.24 17.80 7.53
N ALA A 328 28.62 18.68 8.45
CA ALA A 328 29.23 18.34 9.74
C ALA A 328 28.38 17.44 10.66
N ASN A 329 27.10 17.25 10.35
CA ASN A 329 26.13 16.45 11.11
C ASN A 329 25.49 15.34 10.29
N ALA A 330 26.27 14.61 9.50
CA ALA A 330 25.81 13.41 8.78
C ALA A 330 25.60 12.25 9.76
N CYS A 331 24.58 12.33 10.62
CA CYS A 331 24.20 11.24 11.51
C CYS A 331 23.45 10.16 10.69
N SER A 332 23.91 8.92 10.77
CA SER A 332 23.14 7.78 10.30
C SER A 332 21.95 7.60 11.22
N VAL A 333 20.75 7.46 10.67
CA VAL A 333 19.53 7.16 11.45
C VAL A 333 19.73 5.80 12.12
N SER A 334 19.54 5.76 13.44
CA SER A 334 19.62 4.54 14.22
C SER A 334 18.40 3.63 14.02
N ALA A 335 18.54 2.35 14.37
CA ALA A 335 17.42 1.42 14.34
C ALA A 335 16.28 1.89 15.28
N ASP A 336 16.62 2.44 16.44
CA ASP A 336 15.63 2.94 17.41
C ASP A 336 14.83 4.14 16.86
N GLU A 337 15.48 5.05 16.13
CA GLU A 337 14.78 6.16 15.46
C GLU A 337 13.83 5.67 14.36
N LEU A 338 14.24 4.65 13.59
CA LEU A 338 13.40 4.00 12.59
C LEU A 338 12.15 3.35 13.22
N ILE A 339 12.33 2.62 14.32
CA ILE A 339 11.25 1.98 15.07
C ILE A 339 10.34 3.03 15.72
N ALA A 340 10.90 4.08 16.29
CA ALA A 340 10.11 5.19 16.81
C ALA A 340 9.27 5.88 15.72
N ALA A 341 9.75 5.97 14.49
CA ALA A 341 8.97 6.47 13.37
C ALA A 341 7.79 5.53 13.02
N VAL A 342 8.00 4.20 13.05
CA VAL A 342 6.91 3.22 12.88
C VAL A 342 5.85 3.38 13.97
N ALA A 343 6.24 3.53 15.24
CA ALA A 343 5.34 3.69 16.37
C ALA A 343 4.40 4.92 16.25
N ARG A 344 4.85 5.96 15.56
CA ARG A 344 4.07 7.19 15.33
C ARG A 344 3.13 7.13 14.14
N VAL A 345 3.27 6.12 13.27
CA VAL A 345 2.38 5.97 12.10
C VAL A 345 0.93 5.80 12.54
N THR A 346 0.04 6.56 11.92
CA THR A 346 -1.40 6.46 12.15
C THR A 346 -2.07 5.72 10.99
N PRO A 347 -3.19 5.02 11.22
CA PRO A 347 -3.94 4.33 10.18
C PRO A 347 -4.28 5.24 9.01
N ALA A 348 -4.29 4.67 7.79
CA ALA A 348 -4.76 5.36 6.61
C ALA A 348 -6.29 5.46 6.64
N PHE A 349 -6.82 6.53 6.03
CA PHE A 349 -8.24 6.77 5.83
C PHE A 349 -9.01 5.51 5.38
N GLY A 350 -10.11 5.19 6.10
CA GLY A 350 -10.98 4.06 5.77
C GLY A 350 -10.35 2.67 5.90
N ARG A 351 -9.18 2.55 6.55
CA ARG A 351 -8.46 1.27 6.71
C ARG A 351 -8.13 1.03 8.19
N GLY A 352 -9.19 0.77 8.97
CA GLY A 352 -9.11 0.74 10.42
C GLY A 352 -9.22 2.16 11.02
N GLU A 353 -9.89 3.08 10.33
CA GLU A 353 -10.24 4.38 10.89
C GLU A 353 -11.31 4.19 11.94
N VAL A 354 -11.02 4.60 13.17
CA VAL A 354 -11.98 4.56 14.28
C VAL A 354 -12.62 5.93 14.42
N ILE A 355 -13.95 5.97 14.36
CA ILE A 355 -14.78 7.16 14.55
C ILE A 355 -15.61 6.94 15.81
N ASP A 356 -15.50 7.82 16.80
CA ASP A 356 -16.39 7.77 17.94
C ASP A 356 -17.77 8.33 17.58
N VAL A 357 -18.79 7.52 17.70
CA VAL A 357 -20.18 7.92 17.47
C VAL A 357 -20.95 7.75 18.78
N ASN A 358 -21.15 8.84 19.51
CA ASN A 358 -21.87 8.86 20.78
C ASN A 358 -21.33 7.84 21.82
N GLY A 359 -20.01 7.70 21.92
CA GLY A 359 -19.32 6.77 22.82
C GLY A 359 -19.23 5.34 22.31
N SER A 360 -19.64 5.06 21.08
CA SER A 360 -19.41 3.79 20.39
C SER A 360 -18.28 3.93 19.38
N PRO A 361 -17.18 3.18 19.51
CA PRO A 361 -16.12 3.19 18.49
C PRO A 361 -16.61 2.45 17.24
N VAL A 362 -16.67 3.17 16.11
CA VAL A 362 -17.06 2.67 14.79
C VAL A 362 -15.83 2.57 13.91
N GLU A 363 -15.48 1.35 13.50
CA GLU A 363 -14.35 1.06 12.63
C GLU A 363 -14.80 0.90 11.18
N LEU A 364 -14.22 1.71 10.28
CA LEU A 364 -14.46 1.60 8.84
C LEU A 364 -13.38 0.73 8.20
N LEU A 365 -13.81 -0.35 7.56
CA LEU A 365 -12.96 -1.40 7.01
C LEU A 365 -13.20 -1.53 5.51
N LEU A 366 -12.30 -0.96 4.70
CA LEU A 366 -12.39 -1.05 3.24
C LEU A 366 -12.07 -2.45 2.76
N VAL A 367 -13.00 -3.05 2.04
CA VAL A 367 -12.86 -4.34 1.37
C VAL A 367 -13.07 -4.16 -0.14
N LYS A 368 -12.19 -4.73 -0.96
CA LYS A 368 -12.26 -4.55 -2.42
C LYS A 368 -11.98 -5.83 -3.22
N ASN A 369 -11.55 -6.88 -2.54
CA ASN A 369 -11.24 -8.17 -3.13
C ASN A 369 -11.27 -9.28 -2.04
N PRO A 370 -11.26 -10.57 -2.42
CA PRO A 370 -11.41 -11.67 -1.47
C PRO A 370 -10.36 -11.65 -0.37
N MET A 371 -9.09 -11.47 -0.73
CA MET A 371 -7.98 -11.49 0.23
C MET A 371 -8.10 -10.33 1.23
N GLY A 372 -8.37 -9.11 0.74
CA GLY A 372 -8.55 -7.95 1.62
C GLY A 372 -9.69 -8.14 2.61
N PHE A 373 -10.80 -8.77 2.19
CA PHE A 373 -11.92 -9.04 3.08
C PHE A 373 -11.58 -10.12 4.12
N ARG A 374 -10.97 -11.25 3.70
CA ARG A 374 -10.54 -12.31 4.63
C ARG A 374 -9.56 -11.80 5.67
N LEU A 375 -8.57 -10.99 5.25
CA LEU A 375 -7.60 -10.38 6.16
C LEU A 375 -8.27 -9.42 7.15
N SER A 376 -9.27 -8.65 6.69
CA SER A 376 -10.04 -7.79 7.58
C SER A 376 -10.85 -8.60 8.58
N LEU A 377 -11.52 -9.68 8.16
CA LEU A 377 -12.24 -10.58 9.06
C LEU A 377 -11.31 -11.24 10.09
N ALA A 378 -10.12 -11.64 9.69
CA ALA A 378 -9.13 -12.25 10.59
C ALA A 378 -8.49 -11.25 11.56
N SER A 379 -8.49 -9.95 11.22
CA SER A 379 -7.86 -8.90 12.02
C SER A 379 -8.76 -8.31 13.09
N PHE A 380 -10.08 -8.43 12.95
CA PHE A 380 -11.06 -7.79 13.83
C PHE A 380 -11.98 -8.86 14.42
N ASP A 381 -11.86 -9.09 15.74
CA ASP A 381 -12.65 -10.08 16.46
C ASP A 381 -14.14 -9.66 16.47
N PRO A 382 -15.05 -10.46 15.91
CA PRO A 382 -16.47 -10.14 15.90
C PRO A 382 -17.18 -10.43 17.23
N SER A 383 -16.53 -11.11 18.20
CA SER A 383 -17.18 -11.62 19.41
C SER A 383 -17.75 -10.54 20.32
N HIS A 384 -17.21 -9.34 20.27
CA HIS A 384 -17.57 -8.21 21.13
C HIS A 384 -17.91 -6.95 20.34
N ALA A 385 -18.33 -7.11 19.09
CA ALA A 385 -18.66 -6.00 18.20
C ALA A 385 -19.91 -6.30 17.39
N ASP A 386 -20.69 -5.26 17.11
CA ASP A 386 -21.72 -5.35 16.08
C ASP A 386 -21.07 -5.26 14.69
N THR A 387 -21.50 -6.10 13.76
CA THR A 387 -20.97 -6.14 12.41
C THR A 387 -21.99 -5.64 11.39
N MET A 388 -21.55 -4.74 10.51
CA MET A 388 -22.30 -4.32 9.31
C MET A 388 -21.46 -4.58 8.07
N ILE A 389 -22.11 -5.01 6.97
CA ILE A 389 -21.46 -5.19 5.67
C ILE A 389 -22.22 -4.37 4.63
N ALA A 390 -21.54 -3.44 3.95
CA ALA A 390 -22.11 -2.56 2.95
C ALA A 390 -21.41 -2.70 1.60
N ILE A 391 -22.10 -3.25 0.60
CA ILE A 391 -21.52 -3.58 -0.71
C ILE A 391 -22.17 -2.76 -1.82
N ASN A 392 -21.36 -1.98 -2.51
CA ASN A 392 -21.72 -1.32 -3.77
C ASN A 392 -20.92 -1.93 -4.94
N ASP A 393 -21.42 -1.69 -6.16
CA ASP A 393 -20.79 -2.12 -7.43
C ASP A 393 -20.65 -0.94 -8.41
N GLU A 394 -20.38 0.25 -7.89
CA GLU A 394 -20.12 1.40 -8.74
C GLU A 394 -18.76 1.23 -9.47
N TYR A 395 -18.50 2.05 -10.48
CA TYR A 395 -17.29 1.93 -11.31
C TYR A 395 -15.98 1.88 -10.51
N ALA A 396 -15.92 2.60 -9.39
CA ALA A 396 -14.74 2.63 -8.53
C ALA A 396 -14.61 1.40 -7.62
N ASP A 397 -15.70 0.64 -7.40
CA ASP A 397 -15.69 -0.60 -6.62
C ASP A 397 -15.30 -1.81 -7.47
N GLY A 398 -15.40 -1.69 -8.80
CA GLY A 398 -15.46 -2.80 -9.73
C GLY A 398 -16.90 -3.31 -9.86
N ARG A 399 -17.32 -3.65 -11.06
CA ARG A 399 -18.71 -4.10 -11.33
C ARG A 399 -18.91 -5.58 -11.08
N ASP A 400 -17.86 -6.36 -11.17
CA ASP A 400 -17.90 -7.77 -10.88
C ASP A 400 -17.78 -8.01 -9.37
N MET A 401 -18.87 -8.42 -8.74
CA MET A 401 -18.94 -8.76 -7.31
C MET A 401 -18.87 -10.28 -7.09
N SER A 402 -18.60 -11.08 -8.11
CA SER A 402 -18.46 -12.54 -7.97
C SER A 402 -17.37 -12.94 -6.97
N TRP A 403 -16.37 -12.09 -6.77
CA TRP A 403 -15.31 -12.29 -5.79
C TRP A 403 -15.80 -12.42 -4.33
N LEU A 404 -17.03 -11.99 -4.02
CA LEU A 404 -17.64 -12.21 -2.71
C LEU A 404 -17.81 -13.71 -2.39
N TRP A 405 -17.94 -14.55 -3.44
CA TRP A 405 -18.05 -16.00 -3.28
C TRP A 405 -16.73 -16.68 -2.93
N ASP A 406 -15.62 -16.01 -3.12
CA ASP A 406 -14.28 -16.48 -2.74
C ASP A 406 -13.92 -16.10 -1.29
N VAL A 407 -14.79 -15.39 -0.55
CA VAL A 407 -14.58 -15.01 0.85
C VAL A 407 -15.23 -16.02 1.78
N ASP A 408 -14.51 -16.46 2.80
CA ASP A 408 -15.03 -17.31 3.88
C ASP A 408 -15.55 -16.40 5.01
N PHE A 409 -16.86 -16.49 5.30
CA PHE A 409 -17.54 -15.75 6.36
C PHE A 409 -17.85 -16.59 7.61
N THR A 410 -17.34 -17.82 7.68
CA THR A 410 -17.66 -18.74 8.79
C THR A 410 -17.28 -18.20 10.16
N SER A 411 -16.29 -17.31 10.25
CA SER A 411 -15.92 -16.62 11.49
C SER A 411 -17.04 -15.76 12.08
N LEU A 412 -18.01 -15.35 11.27
CA LEU A 412 -19.17 -14.56 11.69
C LEU A 412 -20.39 -15.42 12.12
N ARG A 413 -20.32 -16.75 12.05
CA ARG A 413 -21.46 -17.62 12.40
C ARG A 413 -21.95 -17.42 13.82
N ALA A 414 -21.05 -17.26 14.77
CA ALA A 414 -21.39 -17.17 16.18
C ALA A 414 -21.96 -15.77 16.54
N SER A 415 -21.37 -14.72 16.00
CA SER A 415 -21.79 -13.33 16.28
C SER A 415 -22.91 -12.84 15.38
N GLY A 416 -23.02 -13.39 14.16
CA GLY A 416 -23.92 -12.90 13.11
C GLY A 416 -23.50 -11.55 12.53
N VAL A 417 -24.32 -11.06 11.60
CA VAL A 417 -24.22 -9.73 11.00
C VAL A 417 -25.47 -8.94 11.34
N ALA A 418 -25.30 -7.82 12.03
CA ALA A 418 -26.40 -6.99 12.51
C ALA A 418 -27.10 -6.25 11.36
N MET A 419 -26.35 -5.83 10.34
CA MET A 419 -26.88 -5.08 9.20
C MET A 419 -26.13 -5.42 7.91
N VAL A 420 -26.88 -5.65 6.82
CA VAL A 420 -26.33 -5.72 5.46
C VAL A 420 -26.94 -4.60 4.63
N SER A 421 -26.11 -3.85 3.88
CA SER A 421 -26.57 -2.67 3.15
C SER A 421 -25.83 -2.44 1.83
N GLY A 422 -26.23 -1.36 1.12
CA GLY A 422 -25.67 -0.96 -0.17
C GLY A 422 -26.44 -1.55 -1.35
N VAL A 423 -26.01 -1.23 -2.55
CA VAL A 423 -26.66 -1.64 -3.80
C VAL A 423 -26.76 -3.16 -3.92
N ARG A 424 -25.77 -3.88 -3.40
CA ARG A 424 -25.69 -5.36 -3.42
C ARG A 424 -26.07 -6.00 -2.07
N ALA A 425 -26.90 -5.33 -1.29
CA ALA A 425 -27.31 -5.82 0.03
C ALA A 425 -27.87 -7.24 -0.01
N TRP A 426 -28.76 -7.53 -0.97
CA TRP A 426 -29.39 -8.84 -1.07
C TRP A 426 -28.45 -9.93 -1.56
N ASP A 427 -27.53 -9.61 -2.47
CA ASP A 427 -26.49 -10.57 -2.92
C ASP A 427 -25.59 -10.93 -1.74
N MET A 428 -25.21 -9.94 -0.92
CA MET A 428 -24.39 -10.17 0.25
C MET A 428 -25.11 -10.96 1.34
N ALA A 429 -26.38 -10.65 1.59
CA ALA A 429 -27.20 -11.41 2.53
C ALA A 429 -27.37 -12.87 2.09
N LEU A 430 -27.57 -13.10 0.78
CA LEU A 430 -27.61 -14.45 0.21
C LEU A 430 -26.27 -15.17 0.41
N ARG A 431 -25.14 -14.50 0.13
CA ARG A 431 -23.82 -15.08 0.31
C ARG A 431 -23.55 -15.50 1.77
N LEU A 432 -23.95 -14.65 2.73
CA LEU A 432 -23.85 -14.97 4.17
C LEU A 432 -24.72 -16.18 4.54
N GLY A 433 -25.89 -16.28 3.95
CA GLY A 433 -26.78 -17.43 4.15
C GLY A 433 -26.17 -18.78 3.73
N TYR A 434 -25.36 -18.79 2.66
CA TYR A 434 -24.63 -20.01 2.26
C TYR A 434 -23.57 -20.40 3.28
N ASP A 435 -22.94 -19.47 3.95
CA ASP A 435 -22.04 -19.76 5.06
C ASP A 435 -22.75 -19.93 6.42
N GLN A 436 -24.08 -19.98 6.44
CA GLN A 436 -24.90 -20.12 7.64
C GLN A 436 -24.67 -19.00 8.68
N VAL A 437 -24.34 -17.79 8.20
CA VAL A 437 -24.16 -16.61 9.04
C VAL A 437 -25.51 -15.93 9.25
N PRO A 438 -26.00 -15.76 10.50
CA PRO A 438 -27.24 -15.06 10.78
C PRO A 438 -27.16 -13.59 10.37
N VAL A 439 -28.18 -13.08 9.67
CA VAL A 439 -28.33 -11.66 9.31
C VAL A 439 -29.55 -11.12 10.00
N ALA A 440 -29.38 -10.10 10.87
CA ALA A 440 -30.49 -9.54 11.63
C ALA A 440 -31.36 -8.59 10.80
N ALA A 441 -30.74 -7.77 9.94
CA ALA A 441 -31.44 -6.85 9.06
C ALA A 441 -30.73 -6.66 7.72
N THR A 442 -31.51 -6.41 6.66
CA THR A 442 -31.00 -6.06 5.33
C THR A 442 -31.76 -4.83 4.83
N ASP A 443 -31.05 -3.73 4.58
CA ASP A 443 -31.62 -2.49 4.06
C ASP A 443 -30.70 -1.91 2.98
N PRO A 444 -31.12 -1.88 1.71
CA PRO A 444 -30.35 -1.31 0.62
C PRO A 444 -30.10 0.20 0.73
N ASP A 445 -30.94 0.93 1.50
CA ASP A 445 -30.71 2.34 1.76
C ASP A 445 -29.58 2.53 2.78
N LEU A 446 -28.42 2.90 2.27
CA LEU A 446 -27.20 3.01 3.08
C LEU A 446 -27.32 4.09 4.17
N GLU A 447 -28.07 5.18 3.94
CA GLU A 447 -28.22 6.26 4.93
C GLU A 447 -29.09 5.80 6.10
N GLN A 448 -30.19 5.13 5.82
CA GLN A 448 -31.05 4.55 6.84
C GLN A 448 -30.33 3.43 7.60
N ALA A 449 -29.69 2.53 6.87
CA ALA A 449 -28.97 1.40 7.46
C ALA A 449 -27.83 1.85 8.40
N VAL A 450 -26.99 2.79 7.97
CA VAL A 450 -25.89 3.31 8.82
C VAL A 450 -26.45 4.00 10.06
N SER A 451 -27.48 4.84 9.89
CA SER A 451 -28.10 5.57 11.01
C SER A 451 -28.71 4.60 12.03
N ALA A 452 -29.43 3.58 11.58
CA ALA A 452 -29.99 2.55 12.46
C ALA A 452 -28.89 1.73 13.15
N PHE A 453 -27.84 1.33 12.41
CA PHE A 453 -26.76 0.50 12.93
C PHE A 453 -25.94 1.21 14.02
N VAL A 454 -25.57 2.47 13.82
CA VAL A 454 -24.72 3.18 14.79
C VAL A 454 -25.48 3.63 16.04
N THR A 455 -26.81 3.73 15.97
CA THR A 455 -27.67 4.05 17.13
C THR A 455 -28.07 2.81 17.93
N ALA A 456 -28.04 1.63 17.33
CA ALA A 456 -28.27 0.37 18.02
C ALA A 456 -27.12 0.08 19.01
N ASN A 457 -27.42 -0.59 20.13
CA ASN A 457 -26.45 -1.06 21.13
C ASN A 457 -25.40 0.01 21.49
N PRO A 458 -25.76 1.11 22.16
CA PRO A 458 -24.82 2.18 22.52
C PRO A 458 -23.65 1.65 23.36
N GLY A 459 -22.44 2.14 23.09
CA GLY A 459 -21.20 1.74 23.79
C GLY A 459 -20.56 0.46 23.26
N VAL A 460 -21.25 -0.30 22.40
CA VAL A 460 -20.68 -1.47 21.76
C VAL A 460 -19.82 -1.05 20.57
N ARG A 461 -18.63 -1.68 20.42
CA ARG A 461 -17.76 -1.53 19.25
C ARG A 461 -18.48 -1.95 17.98
N LYS A 462 -18.24 -1.27 16.88
CA LYS A 462 -18.91 -1.53 15.60
C LYS A 462 -17.92 -1.65 14.46
N HIS A 463 -18.02 -2.70 13.69
CA HIS A 463 -17.23 -2.93 12.49
C HIS A 463 -18.12 -2.74 11.24
N ILE A 464 -17.72 -1.86 10.33
CA ILE A 464 -18.40 -1.64 9.05
C ILE A 464 -17.45 -2.03 7.93
N TYR A 465 -17.64 -3.23 7.37
CA TYR A 465 -16.96 -3.68 6.16
C TYR A 465 -17.65 -3.11 4.94
N CYS A 466 -16.94 -2.35 4.12
CA CYS A 466 -17.56 -1.66 2.99
C CYS A 466 -16.65 -1.59 1.76
N THR A 467 -17.26 -1.67 0.57
CA THR A 467 -16.58 -1.34 -0.68
C THR A 467 -16.29 0.16 -0.76
N TYR A 468 -15.46 0.59 -1.70
CA TYR A 468 -14.92 1.95 -1.72
C TYR A 468 -15.98 3.05 -1.76
N THR A 469 -16.97 2.93 -2.63
CA THR A 469 -18.03 3.95 -2.73
C THR A 469 -18.99 3.89 -1.56
N ALA A 470 -19.27 2.69 -1.03
CA ALA A 470 -20.02 2.52 0.21
C ALA A 470 -19.30 3.15 1.40
N MET A 471 -17.97 2.98 1.50
CA MET A 471 -17.14 3.60 2.53
C MET A 471 -17.19 5.13 2.48
N LEU A 472 -17.03 5.72 1.30
CA LEU A 472 -17.11 7.18 1.15
C LEU A 472 -18.47 7.73 1.57
N LYS A 473 -19.56 7.06 1.18
CA LYS A 473 -20.92 7.44 1.55
C LYS A 473 -21.16 7.26 3.07
N THR A 474 -20.78 6.11 3.63
CA THR A 474 -20.86 5.84 5.08
C THR A 474 -20.12 6.90 5.88
N ARG A 475 -18.91 7.22 5.49
CA ARG A 475 -18.12 8.24 6.17
C ARG A 475 -18.74 9.63 6.08
N ALA A 476 -19.32 9.99 4.94
CA ALA A 476 -20.06 11.24 4.78
C ALA A 476 -21.30 11.30 5.69
N ILE A 477 -21.97 10.16 5.90
CA ILE A 477 -23.10 10.04 6.84
C ILE A 477 -22.61 10.22 8.26
N LEU A 478 -21.54 9.50 8.66
CA LEU A 478 -20.94 9.62 9.98
C LEU A 478 -20.43 11.03 10.27
N GLY A 479 -19.86 11.72 9.28
CA GLY A 479 -19.38 13.10 9.43
C GLY A 479 -20.48 14.15 9.69
N ARG A 480 -21.77 13.77 9.59
CA ARG A 480 -22.90 14.63 9.99
C ARG A 480 -23.27 14.48 11.47
N ILE A 481 -22.84 13.38 12.11
CA ILE A 481 -23.22 13.01 13.48
C ILE A 481 -22.03 12.85 14.43
N ALA A 482 -20.82 12.85 13.93
CA ALA A 482 -19.60 12.70 14.68
C ALA A 482 -18.47 13.59 14.14
N ASP A 483 -17.45 13.85 14.96
CA ASP A 483 -16.25 14.55 14.52
C ASP A 483 -15.37 13.60 13.69
N VAL A 484 -15.42 13.76 12.38
CA VAL A 484 -14.64 12.96 11.45
C VAL A 484 -13.51 13.80 10.88
N ARG A 485 -12.26 13.43 11.17
CA ARG A 485 -11.06 14.14 10.69
C ARG A 485 -11.08 14.27 9.15
N ASP A 486 -10.67 15.45 8.66
CA ASP A 486 -10.57 15.67 7.21
C ASP A 486 -9.54 14.70 6.60
N ALA A 487 -10.00 13.86 5.70
CA ALA A 487 -9.18 12.81 5.07
C ALA A 487 -8.22 13.34 3.99
N GLY A 488 -8.27 14.62 3.67
CA GLY A 488 -7.52 15.18 2.55
C GLY A 488 -7.97 14.68 1.17
N VAL A 489 -9.10 13.97 1.11
CA VAL A 489 -9.70 13.51 -0.16
C VAL A 489 -10.48 14.69 -0.74
N GLY A 490 -9.97 15.30 -1.80
CA GLY A 490 -10.72 16.30 -2.58
C GLY A 490 -10.48 17.76 -2.24
N LYS A 491 -9.41 18.14 -1.53
CA LYS A 491 -8.96 19.56 -1.47
C LYS A 491 -8.08 19.93 -2.63
#